data_4bc5e2161ba33cc42cb0039655811a7b
#
_entry.id   4bc5e2161ba33cc42cb0039655811a7b
#
_cell.length_a   1.000
_cell.length_b   1.000
_cell.length_c   1.000
_cell.angle_alpha   90.00
_cell.angle_beta   90.00
_cell.angle_gamma   90.00
#
_symmetry.space_group_name_H-M   'P 1'
#
loop_
_entity.id
_entity.type
_entity.pdbx_description
1 polymer ?
#
loop_
_entity_poly.entity_id
_entity_poly.type
_entity_poly.pdbx_seq_one_letter_code
_entity_poly.pdbx_strand_id
1 'polypeptide(L)'
;GLNPVGICFHVGSQSLSTAAYEEALLFVHGLFDEAKAAGLDLTDLDIGGGFPVPDEDGLAVDVAAMMETIDRQIVRLFPDTNVCCEPGRFIPGTAANFVASVIGTKDRNGHPWYILAEGIYGAFSGILFAHWHYPLFTFANGPVEKATIAGPSCDGIDVLYEDYETPRLEIGDHVLATDMGAYTSVSATRFNGFEIAPTYIYEEEIATDAKSEDQDFRAAAHL
;
A
#
# COMPACT_ATOMS: atom_id res chain seq x y z
N GLY A 1 25.36 18.45 24.60
CA GLY A 1 24.32 18.73 23.63
C GLY A 1 24.33 17.73 22.49
N LEU A 2 23.31 17.73 21.61
CA LEU A 2 23.31 16.95 20.38
C LEU A 2 24.15 17.67 19.32
N ASN A 3 24.73 16.90 18.42
CA ASN A 3 25.41 17.42 17.24
C ASN A 3 24.54 17.09 16.01
N PRO A 4 23.84 18.05 15.40
CA PRO A 4 23.07 17.80 14.19
C PRO A 4 24.03 17.53 13.03
N VAL A 5 23.82 16.47 12.29
CA VAL A 5 24.66 16.05 11.16
C VAL A 5 23.94 16.09 9.83
N GLY A 6 22.60 16.21 9.81
CA GLY A 6 21.85 16.16 8.57
C GLY A 6 20.40 16.61 8.70
N ILE A 7 19.70 16.58 7.58
CA ILE A 7 18.27 16.87 7.47
C ILE A 7 17.58 15.67 6.82
N CYS A 8 16.42 15.33 7.34
CA CYS A 8 15.51 14.33 6.78
C CYS A 8 14.20 15.02 6.35
N PHE A 9 13.62 14.59 5.24
CA PHE A 9 12.28 14.97 4.84
C PHE A 9 11.49 13.78 4.30
N HIS A 10 10.19 13.93 4.17
CA HIS A 10 9.31 12.94 3.55
C HIS A 10 8.22 13.64 2.75
N VAL A 11 8.11 13.36 1.46
CA VAL A 11 7.20 14.06 0.53
C VAL A 11 5.75 13.56 0.59
N GLY A 12 5.48 12.54 1.39
CA GLY A 12 4.19 11.85 1.45
C GLY A 12 4.21 10.51 0.71
N SER A 13 3.28 9.62 1.08
CA SER A 13 3.17 8.28 0.46
C SER A 13 2.65 8.38 -0.97
N GLN A 14 3.06 7.42 -1.84
CA GLN A 14 2.60 7.32 -3.23
C GLN A 14 2.79 8.63 -4.02
N SER A 15 3.99 9.17 -3.98
CA SER A 15 4.34 10.35 -4.79
C SER A 15 4.50 9.95 -6.25
N LEU A 16 3.52 10.30 -7.08
CA LEU A 16 3.47 9.91 -8.49
C LEU A 16 4.30 10.81 -9.41
N SER A 17 4.91 11.86 -8.87
CA SER A 17 5.73 12.78 -9.64
C SER A 17 6.99 13.21 -8.89
N THR A 18 8.00 13.68 -9.63
CA THR A 18 9.25 14.19 -9.07
C THR A 18 9.10 15.58 -8.42
N ALA A 19 8.04 16.31 -8.74
CA ALA A 19 7.89 17.73 -8.36
C ALA A 19 8.03 17.97 -6.85
N ALA A 20 7.40 17.11 -6.02
CA ALA A 20 7.49 17.23 -4.57
C ALA A 20 8.93 17.03 -4.04
N TYR A 21 9.67 16.08 -4.63
CA TYR A 21 11.08 15.87 -4.29
C TYR A 21 11.95 17.05 -4.74
N GLU A 22 11.72 17.58 -5.93
CA GLU A 22 12.47 18.72 -6.46
C GLU A 22 12.27 19.97 -5.59
N GLU A 23 11.03 20.24 -5.18
CA GLU A 23 10.70 21.36 -4.28
C GLU A 23 11.34 21.17 -2.90
N ALA A 24 11.22 19.95 -2.32
CA ALA A 24 11.81 19.64 -1.02
C ALA A 24 13.35 19.76 -1.05
N LEU A 25 14.01 19.25 -2.10
CA LEU A 25 15.46 19.36 -2.27
C LEU A 25 15.92 20.82 -2.36
N LEU A 26 15.21 21.68 -3.08
CA LEU A 26 15.53 23.11 -3.15
C LEU A 26 15.34 23.80 -1.78
N PHE A 27 14.27 23.47 -1.07
CA PHE A 27 14.02 24.02 0.26
C PHE A 27 15.12 23.58 1.26
N VAL A 28 15.45 22.30 1.27
CA VAL A 28 16.48 21.73 2.18
C VAL A 28 17.87 22.26 1.85
N HIS A 29 18.17 22.51 0.57
CA HIS A 29 19.43 23.16 0.20
C HIS A 29 19.59 24.54 0.87
N GLY A 30 18.53 25.34 0.90
CA GLY A 30 18.52 26.60 1.63
C GLY A 30 18.80 26.42 3.12
N LEU A 31 18.26 25.36 3.75
CA LEU A 31 18.51 25.06 5.15
C LEU A 31 19.97 24.62 5.40
N PHE A 32 20.60 23.90 4.47
CA PHE A 32 22.04 23.60 4.56
C PHE A 32 22.89 24.87 4.53
N ASP A 33 22.54 25.85 3.67
CA ASP A 33 23.22 27.15 3.63
C ASP A 33 23.05 27.94 4.94
N GLU A 34 21.84 27.95 5.50
CA GLU A 34 21.58 28.59 6.79
C GLU A 34 22.32 27.91 7.93
N ALA A 35 22.35 26.58 7.97
CA ALA A 35 23.09 25.78 8.95
C ALA A 35 24.59 26.10 8.91
N LYS A 36 25.16 26.14 7.70
CA LYS A 36 26.55 26.49 7.48
C LYS A 36 26.87 27.92 7.94
N ALA A 37 25.98 28.86 7.69
CA ALA A 37 26.11 30.25 8.18
C ALA A 37 26.05 30.33 9.71
N ALA A 38 25.32 29.42 10.36
CA ALA A 38 25.24 29.29 11.80
C ALA A 38 26.40 28.50 12.43
N GLY A 39 27.37 28.01 11.63
CA GLY A 39 28.52 27.24 12.08
C GLY A 39 28.23 25.77 12.31
N LEU A 40 27.15 25.23 11.73
CA LEU A 40 26.83 23.80 11.71
C LEU A 40 27.31 23.21 10.38
N ASP A 41 27.95 22.04 10.46
CA ASP A 41 28.43 21.31 9.30
C ASP A 41 27.53 20.08 9.09
N LEU A 42 26.57 20.22 8.18
CA LEU A 42 25.65 19.13 7.82
C LEU A 42 26.27 18.31 6.69
N THR A 43 26.37 17.01 6.92
CA THR A 43 27.01 16.05 6.00
C THR A 43 26.06 15.02 5.44
N ASP A 44 24.82 14.93 5.96
CA ASP A 44 23.88 13.88 5.66
C ASP A 44 22.53 14.45 5.21
N LEU A 45 21.97 13.84 4.19
CA LEU A 45 20.64 14.14 3.65
C LEU A 45 19.84 12.84 3.55
N ASP A 46 18.69 12.80 4.23
CA ASP A 46 17.73 11.73 4.05
C ASP A 46 16.51 12.26 3.27
N ILE A 47 16.31 11.73 2.06
CA ILE A 47 15.19 12.13 1.20
C ILE A 47 13.87 11.40 1.54
N GLY A 48 13.88 10.58 2.58
CA GLY A 48 12.72 9.86 3.10
C GLY A 48 12.18 8.81 2.15
N GLY A 49 10.90 8.54 2.32
CA GLY A 49 10.15 7.61 1.48
C GLY A 49 9.16 8.32 0.57
N GLY A 50 8.11 7.61 0.20
CA GLY A 50 7.05 8.10 -0.67
C GLY A 50 7.10 7.52 -2.08
N PHE A 51 8.10 6.69 -2.39
CA PHE A 51 8.22 6.02 -3.69
C PHE A 51 7.00 5.13 -3.94
N PRO A 52 6.38 5.26 -5.15
CA PRO A 52 5.13 4.61 -5.44
C PRO A 52 5.30 3.13 -5.79
N VAL A 53 4.30 2.33 -5.44
CA VAL A 53 3.99 1.06 -6.09
C VAL A 53 2.98 1.32 -7.22
N PRO A 54 2.76 0.37 -8.17
CA PRO A 54 1.66 0.50 -9.13
C PRO A 54 0.34 0.80 -8.43
N ASP A 55 -0.46 1.69 -9.02
CA ASP A 55 -1.80 2.00 -8.50
C ASP A 55 -2.83 0.95 -8.90
N GLU A 56 -4.09 1.16 -8.48
CA GLU A 56 -5.21 0.27 -8.76
C GLU A 56 -5.51 0.10 -10.26
N ASP A 57 -5.15 1.09 -11.08
CA ASP A 57 -5.29 1.04 -12.52
C ASP A 57 -4.08 0.36 -13.21
N GLY A 58 -3.10 -0.09 -12.44
CA GLY A 58 -1.86 -0.65 -12.93
C GLY A 58 -0.95 0.38 -13.60
N LEU A 59 -1.22 1.67 -13.38
CA LEU A 59 -0.37 2.75 -13.84
C LEU A 59 0.94 2.73 -13.06
N ALA A 60 1.90 2.02 -13.61
CA ALA A 60 3.25 2.02 -13.08
C ALA A 60 3.93 3.35 -13.40
N VAL A 61 4.24 4.11 -12.36
CA VAL A 61 5.22 5.19 -12.50
C VAL A 61 6.56 4.57 -12.84
N ASP A 62 7.24 5.09 -13.85
CA ASP A 62 8.62 4.70 -14.11
C ASP A 62 9.51 5.24 -12.97
N VAL A 63 9.61 4.43 -11.92
CA VAL A 63 10.38 4.78 -10.72
C VAL A 63 11.86 4.95 -11.06
N ALA A 64 12.38 4.22 -12.05
CA ALA A 64 13.76 4.39 -12.48
C ALA A 64 13.99 5.79 -13.08
N ALA A 65 13.13 6.24 -14.01
CA ALA A 65 13.20 7.59 -14.56
C ALA A 65 12.95 8.68 -13.49
N MET A 66 12.06 8.40 -12.52
CA MET A 66 11.87 9.28 -11.36
C MET A 66 13.18 9.42 -10.57
N MET A 67 13.81 8.31 -10.21
CA MET A 67 15.06 8.31 -9.45
C MET A 67 16.20 8.98 -10.20
N GLU A 68 16.33 8.79 -11.51
CA GLU A 68 17.32 9.52 -12.32
C GLU A 68 17.13 11.03 -12.25
N THR A 69 15.88 11.50 -12.19
CA THR A 69 15.58 12.94 -12.09
C THR A 69 15.92 13.48 -10.71
N ILE A 70 15.58 12.75 -9.66
CA ILE A 70 15.91 13.08 -8.26
C ILE A 70 17.43 13.08 -8.09
N ASP A 71 18.13 12.06 -8.57
CA ASP A 71 19.58 11.93 -8.47
C ASP A 71 20.32 13.11 -9.14
N ARG A 72 19.89 13.52 -10.33
CA ARG A 72 20.46 14.72 -11.00
C ARG A 72 20.33 15.98 -10.14
N GLN A 73 19.24 16.15 -9.42
CA GLN A 73 19.05 17.28 -8.50
C GLN A 73 19.96 17.15 -7.27
N ILE A 74 20.06 15.95 -6.72
CA ILE A 74 20.93 15.66 -5.56
C ILE A 74 22.38 15.97 -5.91
N VAL A 75 22.90 15.43 -7.01
CA VAL A 75 24.28 15.66 -7.45
C VAL A 75 24.57 17.14 -7.68
N ARG A 76 23.58 17.89 -8.18
CA ARG A 76 23.72 19.33 -8.41
C ARG A 76 23.74 20.15 -7.13
N LEU A 77 22.85 19.83 -6.17
CA LEU A 77 22.62 20.65 -4.97
C LEU A 77 23.45 20.20 -3.77
N PHE A 78 23.80 18.92 -3.70
CA PHE A 78 24.45 18.29 -2.56
C PHE A 78 25.65 17.42 -2.95
N PRO A 79 26.64 17.98 -3.68
CA PRO A 79 27.72 17.18 -4.31
C PRO A 79 28.62 16.45 -3.29
N ASP A 80 28.73 16.96 -2.05
CA ASP A 80 29.62 16.43 -1.01
C ASP A 80 28.84 15.85 0.18
N THR A 81 27.56 15.52 -0.01
CA THR A 81 26.66 15.08 1.05
C THR A 81 26.38 13.57 0.95
N ASN A 82 26.38 12.87 2.06
CA ASN A 82 25.91 11.49 2.14
C ASN A 82 24.39 11.47 1.97
N VAL A 83 23.89 10.69 1.03
CA VAL A 83 22.44 10.64 0.77
C VAL A 83 21.90 9.25 1.07
N CYS A 84 20.79 9.19 1.78
CA CYS A 84 20.01 7.98 1.98
C CYS A 84 18.51 8.21 1.69
N CYS A 85 17.75 7.14 1.65
CA CYS A 85 16.30 7.16 1.47
C CYS A 85 15.65 6.05 2.27
N GLU A 86 14.33 6.18 2.50
CA GLU A 86 13.52 5.26 3.32
C GLU A 86 12.33 4.68 2.52
N PRO A 87 12.55 3.85 1.48
CA PRO A 87 11.51 3.38 0.57
C PRO A 87 10.60 2.33 1.22
N GLY A 88 9.67 2.74 2.09
CA GLY A 88 8.78 1.87 2.84
C GLY A 88 7.91 0.99 1.95
N ARG A 89 6.74 1.47 1.51
CA ARG A 89 5.78 0.70 0.70
C ARG A 89 6.37 0.14 -0.59
N PHE A 90 7.24 0.89 -1.23
CA PHE A 90 7.87 0.50 -2.51
C PHE A 90 8.56 -0.88 -2.46
N ILE A 91 9.15 -1.25 -1.33
CA ILE A 91 9.86 -2.53 -1.21
C ILE A 91 8.88 -3.71 -1.04
N PRO A 92 8.01 -3.72 0.00
CA PRO A 92 7.16 -4.88 0.25
C PRO A 92 5.77 -4.77 -0.38
N GLY A 93 5.35 -3.64 -0.93
CA GLY A 93 3.97 -3.39 -1.31
C GLY A 93 3.34 -4.50 -2.14
N THR A 94 4.01 -4.92 -3.20
CA THR A 94 3.53 -5.98 -4.12
C THR A 94 3.90 -7.41 -3.68
N ALA A 95 4.56 -7.56 -2.52
CA ALA A 95 5.11 -8.87 -2.09
C ALA A 95 4.06 -9.81 -1.46
N ALA A 96 2.85 -9.32 -1.18
CA ALA A 96 1.82 -10.14 -0.57
C ALA A 96 0.43 -9.84 -1.13
N ASN A 97 -0.40 -10.85 -1.11
CA ASN A 97 -1.83 -10.77 -1.38
C ASN A 97 -2.60 -11.21 -0.12
N PHE A 98 -3.84 -10.79 0.00
CA PHE A 98 -4.72 -11.16 1.09
C PHE A 98 -5.98 -11.83 0.56
N VAL A 99 -6.39 -12.94 1.18
CA VAL A 99 -7.64 -13.63 0.85
C VAL A 99 -8.57 -13.53 2.05
N ALA A 100 -9.75 -12.94 1.85
CA ALA A 100 -10.82 -12.89 2.84
C ALA A 100 -12.02 -13.71 2.37
N SER A 101 -12.70 -14.39 3.29
CA SER A 101 -13.99 -15.03 3.01
C SER A 101 -15.15 -14.08 3.28
N VAL A 102 -16.20 -14.17 2.48
CA VAL A 102 -17.49 -13.55 2.77
C VAL A 102 -18.16 -14.35 3.90
N ILE A 103 -18.37 -13.73 5.03
CA ILE A 103 -18.97 -14.36 6.23
C ILE A 103 -20.44 -13.94 6.46
N GLY A 104 -20.90 -12.94 5.74
CA GLY A 104 -22.27 -12.47 5.84
C GLY A 104 -22.70 -11.69 4.62
N THR A 105 -23.99 -11.78 4.31
CA THR A 105 -24.63 -10.99 3.26
C THR A 105 -25.89 -10.33 3.83
N LYS A 106 -26.18 -9.12 3.38
CA LYS A 106 -27.37 -8.39 3.78
C LYS A 106 -27.85 -7.50 2.62
N ASP A 107 -29.14 -7.40 2.44
CA ASP A 107 -29.74 -6.38 1.60
C ASP A 107 -30.24 -5.21 2.46
N ARG A 108 -29.87 -4.00 2.07
CA ARG A 108 -30.37 -2.75 2.68
C ARG A 108 -31.10 -1.94 1.62
N ASN A 109 -32.41 -2.13 1.49
CA ASN A 109 -33.27 -1.40 0.56
C ASN A 109 -32.87 -1.59 -0.91
N GLY A 110 -32.51 -2.80 -1.30
CA GLY A 110 -32.06 -3.12 -2.66
C GLY A 110 -30.58 -2.86 -2.91
N HIS A 111 -29.82 -2.51 -1.88
CA HIS A 111 -28.37 -2.34 -1.94
C HIS A 111 -27.68 -3.46 -1.16
N PRO A 112 -26.96 -4.36 -1.85
CA PRO A 112 -26.29 -5.49 -1.21
C PRO A 112 -25.11 -5.06 -0.35
N TRP A 113 -24.93 -5.77 0.77
CA TRP A 113 -23.81 -5.65 1.68
C TRP A 113 -23.14 -7.00 1.81
N TYR A 114 -21.82 -7.04 1.62
CA TYR A 114 -20.98 -8.20 1.81
C TYR A 114 -20.04 -7.97 2.98
N ILE A 115 -20.10 -8.82 3.99
CA ILE A 115 -19.30 -8.74 5.20
C ILE A 115 -18.15 -9.73 5.04
N LEU A 116 -16.94 -9.23 5.00
CA LEU A 116 -15.72 -10.05 4.92
C LEU A 116 -15.28 -10.50 6.33
N ALA A 117 -14.51 -11.57 6.39
CA ALA A 117 -13.86 -12.04 7.62
C ALA A 117 -12.74 -11.11 8.11
N GLU A 118 -12.42 -10.06 7.35
CA GLU A 118 -11.35 -9.10 7.63
C GLU A 118 -11.82 -7.68 7.33
N GLY A 119 -11.24 -6.70 8.01
CA GLY A 119 -11.67 -5.31 7.89
C GLY A 119 -10.57 -4.29 8.17
N ILE A 120 -10.98 -3.03 8.37
CA ILE A 120 -10.06 -1.91 8.59
C ILE A 120 -9.28 -2.00 9.92
N TYR A 121 -9.77 -2.75 10.89
CA TYR A 121 -9.07 -3.00 12.15
C TYR A 121 -8.01 -4.09 12.04
N GLY A 122 -8.02 -4.83 10.94
CA GLY A 122 -7.05 -5.83 10.58
C GLY A 122 -6.19 -5.41 9.37
N ALA A 123 -6.13 -6.26 8.36
CA ALA A 123 -5.24 -6.08 7.22
C ALA A 123 -5.58 -4.88 6.32
N PHE A 124 -6.82 -4.38 6.35
CA PHE A 124 -7.26 -3.25 5.54
C PHE A 124 -7.12 -1.88 6.23
N SER A 125 -6.35 -1.77 7.30
CA SER A 125 -6.14 -0.51 8.04
C SER A 125 -5.59 0.63 7.19
N GLY A 126 -4.89 0.33 6.10
CA GLY A 126 -4.39 1.32 5.15
C GLY A 126 -5.48 2.18 4.50
N ILE A 127 -6.71 1.68 4.40
CA ILE A 127 -7.86 2.46 3.92
C ILE A 127 -8.10 3.66 4.84
N LEU A 128 -8.05 3.44 6.16
CA LEU A 128 -8.30 4.49 7.15
C LEU A 128 -7.12 5.45 7.29
N PHE A 129 -5.89 4.92 7.41
CA PHE A 129 -4.72 5.73 7.75
C PHE A 129 -4.04 6.40 6.55
N ALA A 130 -4.11 5.79 5.38
CA ALA A 130 -3.43 6.26 4.19
C ALA A 130 -4.37 6.53 3.00
N HIS A 131 -5.69 6.37 3.18
CA HIS A 131 -6.69 6.39 2.11
C HIS A 131 -6.29 5.47 0.95
N TRP A 132 -5.66 4.33 1.31
CA TRP A 132 -5.17 3.38 0.33
C TRP A 132 -6.33 2.59 -0.25
N HIS A 133 -6.34 2.41 -1.56
CA HIS A 133 -7.29 1.56 -2.25
C HIS A 133 -6.63 0.22 -2.59
N TYR A 134 -7.18 -0.86 -2.08
CA TYR A 134 -6.74 -2.23 -2.42
C TYR A 134 -7.64 -2.77 -3.52
N PRO A 135 -7.09 -3.14 -4.70
CA PRO A 135 -7.88 -3.84 -5.72
C PRO A 135 -8.44 -5.14 -5.15
N LEU A 136 -9.75 -5.35 -5.33
CA LEU A 136 -10.42 -6.58 -4.90
C LEU A 136 -10.82 -7.39 -6.12
N PHE A 137 -10.49 -8.67 -6.08
CA PHE A 137 -10.86 -9.65 -7.10
C PHE A 137 -11.71 -10.74 -6.48
N THR A 138 -12.64 -11.28 -7.25
CA THR A 138 -13.49 -12.39 -6.82
C THR A 138 -13.55 -13.47 -7.89
N PHE A 139 -13.76 -14.71 -7.47
CA PHE A 139 -13.96 -15.86 -8.36
C PHE A 139 -15.44 -16.06 -8.72
N ALA A 140 -16.34 -15.25 -8.17
CA ALA A 140 -17.76 -15.27 -8.54
C ALA A 140 -17.95 -14.80 -9.98
N ASN A 141 -18.91 -15.42 -10.66
CA ASN A 141 -19.27 -15.08 -12.02
C ASN A 141 -20.71 -14.57 -12.06
N GLY A 142 -20.99 -13.64 -12.97
CA GLY A 142 -22.35 -13.13 -13.15
C GLY A 142 -22.39 -11.64 -13.47
N PRO A 143 -23.58 -11.07 -13.52
CA PRO A 143 -23.74 -9.63 -13.73
C PRO A 143 -23.15 -8.86 -12.53
N VAL A 144 -22.46 -7.79 -12.85
CA VAL A 144 -21.87 -6.89 -11.84
C VAL A 144 -22.98 -6.03 -11.23
N GLU A 145 -22.94 -5.86 -9.92
CA GLU A 145 -23.80 -4.98 -9.15
C GLU A 145 -22.98 -4.09 -8.23
N LYS A 146 -23.53 -2.95 -7.79
CA LYS A 146 -22.92 -2.10 -6.79
C LYS A 146 -23.27 -2.61 -5.41
N ALA A 147 -22.25 -2.80 -4.58
CA ALA A 147 -22.39 -3.32 -3.24
C ALA A 147 -21.53 -2.54 -2.22
N THR A 148 -21.87 -2.62 -0.96
CA THR A 148 -20.98 -2.21 0.13
C THR A 148 -20.18 -3.42 0.59
N ILE A 149 -18.86 -3.26 0.66
CA ILE A 149 -17.93 -4.23 1.23
C ILE A 149 -17.56 -3.75 2.64
N ALA A 150 -17.84 -4.56 3.64
CA ALA A 150 -17.64 -4.22 5.05
C ALA A 150 -16.80 -5.27 5.77
N GLY A 151 -16.11 -4.86 6.82
CA GLY A 151 -15.43 -5.77 7.74
C GLY A 151 -16.37 -6.40 8.77
N PRO A 152 -15.83 -7.28 9.63
CA PRO A 152 -16.62 -8.10 10.52
C PRO A 152 -16.99 -7.41 11.85
N SER A 153 -16.42 -6.25 12.14
CA SER A 153 -16.62 -5.61 13.44
C SER A 153 -17.97 -4.90 13.55
N CYS A 154 -18.37 -4.60 14.76
CA CYS A 154 -19.62 -3.85 15.01
C CYS A 154 -19.46 -2.33 14.82
N ASP A 155 -18.26 -1.86 14.55
CA ASP A 155 -18.03 -0.43 14.36
C ASP A 155 -18.52 0.03 12.98
N GLY A 156 -19.24 1.14 12.95
CA GLY A 156 -19.78 1.70 11.72
C GLY A 156 -18.74 2.19 10.70
N ILE A 157 -17.49 2.38 11.14
CA ILE A 157 -16.40 2.76 10.24
C ILE A 157 -15.74 1.55 9.55
N ASP A 158 -16.09 0.32 9.96
CA ASP A 158 -15.53 -0.90 9.36
C ASP A 158 -16.18 -1.21 8.01
N VAL A 159 -16.07 -0.23 7.12
CA VAL A 159 -16.50 -0.30 5.72
C VAL A 159 -15.28 -0.09 4.85
N LEU A 160 -14.99 -1.06 3.99
CA LEU A 160 -13.88 -0.99 3.06
C LEU A 160 -14.25 -0.09 1.88
N TYR A 161 -15.38 -0.39 1.25
CA TYR A 161 -15.86 0.33 0.07
C TYR A 161 -17.38 0.46 0.07
N GLU A 162 -17.86 1.61 -0.37
CA GLU A 162 -19.24 1.85 -0.75
C GLU A 162 -19.35 1.81 -2.27
N ASP A 163 -20.48 1.37 -2.79
CA ASP A 163 -20.77 1.29 -4.26
C ASP A 163 -19.69 0.55 -5.08
N TYR A 164 -19.02 -0.45 -4.47
CA TYR A 164 -18.03 -1.27 -5.15
C TYR A 164 -18.68 -2.17 -6.19
N GLU A 165 -18.15 -2.17 -7.40
CA GLU A 165 -18.65 -2.98 -8.51
C GLU A 165 -18.11 -4.41 -8.41
N THR A 166 -18.99 -5.38 -8.15
CA THR A 166 -18.64 -6.79 -8.00
C THR A 166 -19.77 -7.68 -8.52
N PRO A 167 -19.47 -8.88 -9.03
CA PRO A 167 -20.50 -9.91 -9.16
C PRO A 167 -21.15 -10.20 -7.80
N ARG A 168 -22.37 -10.74 -7.83
CA ARG A 168 -23.06 -11.14 -6.61
C ARG A 168 -22.23 -12.19 -5.85
N LEU A 169 -22.02 -11.92 -4.55
CA LEU A 169 -21.27 -12.80 -3.66
C LEU A 169 -22.21 -13.57 -2.72
N GLU A 170 -21.80 -14.75 -2.33
CA GLU A 170 -22.46 -15.60 -1.36
C GLU A 170 -21.56 -15.87 -0.15
N ILE A 171 -22.14 -16.27 0.98
CA ILE A 171 -21.36 -16.67 2.16
C ILE A 171 -20.48 -17.86 1.78
N GLY A 172 -19.19 -17.73 2.06
CA GLY A 172 -18.16 -18.71 1.71
C GLY A 172 -17.36 -18.37 0.46
N ASP A 173 -17.81 -17.39 -0.34
CA ASP A 173 -17.00 -16.87 -1.43
C ASP A 173 -15.72 -16.22 -0.90
N HIS A 174 -14.69 -16.19 -1.76
CA HIS A 174 -13.41 -15.59 -1.44
C HIS A 174 -13.20 -14.31 -2.25
N VAL A 175 -12.62 -13.32 -1.58
CA VAL A 175 -12.18 -12.06 -2.17
C VAL A 175 -10.68 -11.98 -2.00
N LEU A 176 -9.96 -11.78 -3.10
CA LEU A 176 -8.53 -11.56 -3.14
C LEU A 176 -8.25 -10.07 -3.19
N ALA A 177 -7.44 -9.56 -2.27
CA ALA A 177 -6.87 -8.22 -2.34
C ALA A 177 -5.39 -8.31 -2.70
N THR A 178 -4.93 -7.50 -3.65
CA THR A 178 -3.52 -7.44 -4.05
C THR A 178 -2.78 -6.28 -3.37
N ASP A 179 -1.46 -6.28 -3.52
CA ASP A 179 -0.58 -5.21 -3.01
C ASP A 179 -0.66 -4.99 -1.49
N MET A 180 -0.83 -6.10 -0.79
CA MET A 180 -1.03 -6.17 0.66
C MET A 180 0.28 -6.37 1.46
N GLY A 181 1.46 -6.14 0.84
CA GLY A 181 2.76 -6.39 1.49
C GLY A 181 3.21 -5.32 2.48
N ALA A 182 2.60 -4.13 2.44
CA ALA A 182 3.00 -3.00 3.27
C ALA A 182 1.84 -2.46 4.11
N TYR A 183 2.10 -2.22 5.42
CA TYR A 183 1.15 -1.58 6.35
C TYR A 183 -0.20 -2.32 6.46
N THR A 184 -0.15 -3.64 6.52
CA THR A 184 -1.29 -4.54 6.61
C THR A 184 -1.23 -5.35 7.90
N SER A 185 -0.64 -6.55 7.89
CA SER A 185 -0.53 -7.39 9.09
C SER A 185 0.19 -6.70 10.27
N VAL A 186 1.16 -5.83 9.99
CA VAL A 186 1.93 -5.10 11.03
C VAL A 186 1.08 -4.05 11.76
N SER A 187 0.03 -3.54 11.16
CA SER A 187 -0.90 -2.57 11.74
C SER A 187 -2.23 -3.20 12.17
N ALA A 188 -2.41 -4.49 11.92
CA ALA A 188 -3.59 -5.23 12.33
C ALA A 188 -3.73 -5.30 13.85
N THR A 189 -4.96 -5.24 14.32
CA THR A 189 -5.31 -5.29 15.75
C THR A 189 -6.24 -6.47 16.04
N ARG A 190 -6.43 -6.78 17.32
CA ARG A 190 -7.44 -7.76 17.78
C ARG A 190 -8.71 -7.07 18.27
N PHE A 191 -9.09 -6.01 17.60
CA PHE A 191 -10.33 -5.31 17.92
C PHE A 191 -11.53 -6.26 17.85
N ASN A 192 -12.46 -6.15 18.78
CA ASN A 192 -13.60 -7.05 18.97
C ASN A 192 -13.24 -8.55 19.15
N GLY A 193 -11.98 -8.87 19.45
CA GLY A 193 -11.52 -10.24 19.67
C GLY A 193 -11.27 -11.05 18.40
N PHE A 194 -11.26 -10.41 17.23
CA PHE A 194 -10.84 -11.08 16.00
C PHE A 194 -9.35 -11.39 16.02
N GLU A 195 -8.98 -12.56 15.52
CA GLU A 195 -7.58 -12.94 15.39
C GLU A 195 -6.96 -12.28 14.15
N ILE A 196 -5.67 -11.94 14.27
CA ILE A 196 -4.90 -11.46 13.12
C ILE A 196 -4.72 -12.62 12.14
N ALA A 197 -4.97 -12.37 10.86
CA ALA A 197 -4.84 -13.37 9.82
C ALA A 197 -3.42 -13.95 9.76
N PRO A 198 -3.28 -15.27 9.62
CA PRO A 198 -1.98 -15.91 9.48
C PRO A 198 -1.33 -15.55 8.14
N THR A 199 0.01 -15.44 8.15
CA THR A 199 0.78 -15.23 6.94
C THR A 199 1.41 -16.55 6.49
N TYR A 200 1.25 -16.86 5.22
CA TYR A 200 1.85 -18.03 4.57
C TYR A 200 2.89 -17.55 3.55
N ILE A 201 4.04 -18.20 3.54
CA ILE A 201 5.08 -17.96 2.54
C ILE A 201 4.80 -18.89 1.37
N TYR A 202 4.64 -18.32 0.18
CA TYR A 202 4.52 -19.11 -1.05
C TYR A 202 5.91 -19.39 -1.59
N GLU A 203 6.29 -20.68 -1.63
CA GLU A 203 7.53 -21.15 -2.24
C GLU A 203 7.21 -21.99 -3.48
N GLU A 204 8.04 -21.90 -4.51
CA GLU A 204 7.81 -22.66 -5.76
C GLU A 204 7.76 -24.18 -5.55
N GLU A 205 8.37 -24.70 -4.50
CA GLU A 205 8.33 -26.11 -4.15
C GLU A 205 6.93 -26.60 -3.71
N ILE A 206 6.11 -25.73 -3.15
CA ILE A 206 4.71 -26.06 -2.79
C ILE A 206 3.86 -26.21 -4.06
N ALA A 207 4.22 -25.51 -5.13
CA ALA A 207 3.52 -25.58 -6.42
C ALA A 207 3.74 -26.90 -7.18
N THR A 208 4.68 -27.77 -6.78
CA THR A 208 4.90 -29.04 -7.46
C THR A 208 3.82 -30.09 -7.19
N ASP A 209 3.15 -30.02 -6.05
CA ASP A 209 2.03 -30.92 -5.73
C ASP A 209 0.67 -30.40 -6.25
N ALA A 210 0.56 -29.09 -6.52
CA ALA A 210 -0.66 -28.44 -7.01
C ALA A 210 -0.78 -28.41 -8.55
N LYS A 211 0.14 -29.01 -9.29
CA LYS A 211 0.20 -28.94 -10.77
C LYS A 211 -1.00 -29.47 -11.54
N SER A 212 -2.02 -29.98 -10.88
CA SER A 212 -3.26 -30.44 -11.54
C SER A 212 -4.42 -29.42 -11.49
N GLU A 213 -4.33 -28.38 -10.66
CA GLU A 213 -5.43 -27.40 -10.49
C GLU A 213 -5.03 -25.95 -10.83
N ASP A 214 -3.75 -25.69 -11.11
CA ASP A 214 -3.13 -24.35 -11.11
C ASP A 214 -3.17 -23.59 -12.45
N GLN A 215 -3.86 -24.10 -13.48
CA GLN A 215 -4.00 -23.34 -14.74
C GLN A 215 -5.01 -22.20 -14.61
N ASP A 216 -5.94 -22.29 -13.68
CA ASP A 216 -6.99 -21.26 -13.52
C ASP A 216 -6.51 -20.06 -12.69
N PHE A 217 -5.54 -20.24 -11.78
CA PHE A 217 -5.05 -19.16 -10.90
C PHE A 217 -4.23 -18.08 -11.64
N ARG A 218 -3.43 -18.52 -12.65
CA ARG A 218 -2.61 -17.58 -13.45
C ARG A 218 -3.42 -16.85 -14.53
N ALA A 219 -4.54 -17.42 -14.95
CA ALA A 219 -5.41 -16.78 -15.94
C ALA A 219 -6.24 -15.64 -15.35
N ALA A 220 -6.52 -15.68 -14.04
CA ALA A 220 -7.26 -14.63 -13.33
C ALA A 220 -6.41 -13.41 -12.93
N ALA A 221 -5.08 -13.58 -12.86
CA ALA A 221 -4.14 -12.51 -12.49
C ALA A 221 -3.64 -11.67 -13.69
N HIS A 222 -4.13 -11.95 -14.90
CA HIS A 222 -3.76 -11.27 -16.15
C HIS A 222 -4.99 -10.74 -16.93
N LEU A 223 -6.11 -10.58 -16.29
CA LEU A 223 -7.28 -9.85 -16.79
C LEU A 223 -7.36 -8.49 -16.06
#